data_524e25b3b6695c2a1ff24f02a24d0a35
#
_entry.id   524e25b3b6695c2a1ff24f02a24d0a35
#
_cell.length_a   1.000
_cell.length_b   1.000
_cell.length_c   1.000
_cell.angle_alpha   90.00
_cell.angle_beta   90.00
_cell.angle_gamma   90.00
#
_symmetry.space_group_name_H-M   'P 1'
#
loop_
_entity.id
_entity.type
_entity.pdbx_description
1 polymer ?
#
loop_
_entity_poly.entity_id
_entity_poly.type
_entity_poly.pdbx_seq_one_letter_code
_entity_poly.pdbx_strand_id
1 'polypeptide(L)'
;MKRFRLLALLAMLGTAVLPGRAADSGVTDKRNYVHTLALADRVRIVVYQEEDLTSVTRIDARGKVNLPLIGEITLGGLTIVDAQNAIENAYKDGRFLRNPQVTVSVEEYAPREVSIQGRVRNPGRYTLPIESTLTVVELVTKAGGIDDIGKGSAVTVTRILPDGTKKVFTVDVDSIIRGKRDTKIDDTTLLLQPGDIVYVPERLI
;
A
#
# COMPACT_ATOMS: atom_id res chain seq x y z
N MET A 1 -40.18 -73.12 18.80
CA MET A 1 -39.34 -72.69 17.69
C MET A 1 -39.23 -71.15 17.70
N LYS A 2 -38.19 -70.63 18.33
CA LYS A 2 -37.99 -69.17 18.52
C LYS A 2 -36.69 -68.82 17.78
N ARG A 3 -36.82 -68.00 16.73
CA ARG A 3 -35.70 -67.48 15.93
C ARG A 3 -35.15 -66.22 16.59
N PHE A 4 -33.95 -66.28 17.09
CA PHE A 4 -33.14 -65.12 17.56
C PHE A 4 -32.67 -64.30 16.39
N ARG A 5 -33.05 -63.03 16.32
CA ARG A 5 -32.45 -62.05 15.40
C ARG A 5 -31.43 -61.20 16.18
N LEU A 6 -30.16 -61.43 15.84
CA LEU A 6 -29.02 -60.67 16.32
C LEU A 6 -28.97 -59.34 15.58
N LEU A 7 -29.18 -58.21 16.27
CA LEU A 7 -29.07 -56.85 15.72
C LEU A 7 -27.59 -56.40 15.95
N ALA A 8 -26.80 -56.34 14.87
CA ALA A 8 -25.49 -55.73 14.89
C ALA A 8 -25.58 -54.22 14.87
N LEU A 9 -25.16 -53.57 15.93
CA LEU A 9 -25.09 -52.12 16.08
C LEU A 9 -23.74 -51.67 15.49
N LEU A 10 -23.77 -51.06 14.27
CA LEU A 10 -22.59 -50.49 13.60
C LEU A 10 -22.39 -49.07 14.15
N ALA A 11 -21.43 -48.85 15.03
CA ALA A 11 -21.03 -47.55 15.49
C ALA A 11 -20.22 -46.81 14.41
N MET A 12 -20.82 -45.88 13.72
CA MET A 12 -20.12 -44.94 12.83
C MET A 12 -19.38 -43.90 13.68
N LEU A 13 -18.07 -44.01 13.73
CA LEU A 13 -17.17 -43.01 14.29
C LEU A 13 -17.03 -41.89 13.26
N GLY A 14 -17.83 -40.83 13.41
CA GLY A 14 -17.73 -39.63 12.60
C GLY A 14 -16.48 -38.81 13.02
N THR A 15 -15.45 -38.86 12.20
CA THR A 15 -14.32 -37.92 12.34
C THR A 15 -14.76 -36.52 11.92
N ALA A 16 -14.99 -35.65 12.87
CA ALA A 16 -15.22 -34.22 12.64
C ALA A 16 -13.91 -33.60 12.12
N VAL A 17 -13.84 -33.37 10.81
CA VAL A 17 -12.79 -32.54 10.20
C VAL A 17 -13.14 -31.09 10.54
N LEU A 18 -12.41 -30.50 11.49
CA LEU A 18 -12.42 -29.07 11.75
C LEU A 18 -11.84 -28.36 10.52
N PRO A 19 -12.53 -27.37 9.93
CA PRO A 19 -11.93 -26.57 8.88
C PRO A 19 -10.76 -25.78 9.50
N GLY A 20 -9.55 -26.14 9.10
CA GLY A 20 -8.36 -25.38 9.43
C GLY A 20 -8.55 -23.93 8.94
N ARG A 21 -8.61 -23.00 9.89
CA ARG A 21 -8.57 -21.57 9.59
C ARG A 21 -7.20 -21.31 8.98
N ALA A 22 -7.14 -21.17 7.67
CA ALA A 22 -5.96 -20.68 6.98
C ALA A 22 -5.66 -19.31 7.59
N ALA A 23 -4.58 -19.23 8.37
CA ALA A 23 -4.00 -17.96 8.73
C ALA A 23 -3.56 -17.31 7.43
N ASP A 24 -4.28 -16.27 7.02
CA ASP A 24 -3.88 -15.37 5.96
C ASP A 24 -2.55 -14.74 6.42
N SER A 25 -1.44 -15.37 6.04
CA SER A 25 -0.11 -14.82 6.22
C SER A 25 0.01 -13.71 5.19
N GLY A 26 -0.39 -12.50 5.59
CA GLY A 26 -0.23 -11.27 4.81
C GLY A 26 1.24 -10.90 4.61
N VAL A 27 2.01 -11.82 4.03
CA VAL A 27 3.32 -11.53 3.46
C VAL A 27 3.03 -10.78 2.17
N THR A 28 3.01 -9.46 2.24
CA THR A 28 2.95 -8.60 1.05
C THR A 28 4.22 -8.86 0.25
N ASP A 29 4.10 -9.70 -0.79
CA ASP A 29 5.21 -9.99 -1.70
C ASP A 29 5.63 -8.68 -2.37
N LYS A 30 6.84 -8.20 -2.07
CA LYS A 30 7.44 -6.99 -2.67
C LYS A 30 7.45 -7.01 -4.21
N ARG A 31 7.24 -8.18 -4.82
CA ARG A 31 7.30 -8.41 -6.26
C ARG A 31 6.02 -8.02 -7.02
N ASN A 32 4.92 -7.78 -6.31
CA ASN A 32 3.62 -7.45 -6.92
C ASN A 32 3.14 -6.04 -6.53
N TYR A 33 4.05 -5.08 -6.39
CA TYR A 33 3.64 -3.70 -6.15
C TYR A 33 3.00 -3.14 -7.44
N VAL A 34 1.69 -3.00 -7.43
CA VAL A 34 0.94 -2.30 -8.47
C VAL A 34 0.85 -0.83 -8.07
N HIS A 35 1.46 0.04 -8.87
CA HIS A 35 1.37 1.47 -8.63
C HIS A 35 -0.07 1.95 -8.80
N THR A 36 -0.57 2.68 -7.81
CA THR A 36 -1.83 3.41 -7.88
C THR A 36 -1.56 4.90 -8.08
N LEU A 37 -2.38 5.55 -8.88
CA LEU A 37 -2.30 6.98 -9.14
C LEU A 37 -2.43 7.78 -7.85
N ALA A 38 -1.45 8.61 -7.56
CA ALA A 38 -1.41 9.43 -6.35
C ALA A 38 -1.92 10.85 -6.60
N LEU A 39 -2.27 11.55 -5.51
CA LEU A 39 -2.56 12.97 -5.56
C LEU A 39 -1.34 13.72 -6.08
N ALA A 40 -1.54 14.74 -6.90
CA ALA A 40 -0.53 15.53 -7.57
C ALA A 40 0.30 14.81 -8.65
N ASP A 41 0.03 13.53 -8.97
CA ASP A 41 0.58 12.92 -10.17
C ASP A 41 0.10 13.68 -11.41
N ARG A 42 1.00 13.88 -12.37
CA ARG A 42 0.68 14.45 -13.68
C ARG A 42 0.48 13.32 -14.67
N VAL A 43 -0.72 13.21 -15.18
CA VAL A 43 -1.13 12.13 -16.09
C VAL A 43 -1.41 12.66 -17.49
N ARG A 44 -0.99 11.90 -18.49
CA ARG A 44 -1.38 12.07 -19.88
C ARG A 44 -2.44 11.05 -20.21
N ILE A 45 -3.56 11.53 -20.71
CA ILE A 45 -4.72 10.74 -21.12
C ILE A 45 -4.90 10.94 -22.61
N VAL A 46 -4.79 9.86 -23.36
CA VAL A 46 -4.93 9.85 -24.82
C VAL A 46 -6.15 9.02 -25.18
N VAL A 47 -7.06 9.61 -25.94
CA VAL A 47 -8.22 8.91 -26.50
C VAL A 47 -7.91 8.60 -27.97
N TYR A 48 -7.93 7.32 -28.33
CA TYR A 48 -7.56 6.89 -29.69
C TYR A 48 -8.49 7.49 -30.74
N GLN A 49 -7.91 8.06 -31.79
CA GLN A 49 -8.56 8.78 -32.90
C GLN A 49 -9.34 10.07 -32.51
N GLU A 50 -9.18 10.54 -31.25
CA GLU A 50 -9.83 11.76 -30.76
C GLU A 50 -8.76 12.69 -30.14
N GLU A 51 -7.99 13.38 -30.99
CA GLU A 51 -6.89 14.24 -30.53
C GLU A 51 -7.38 15.39 -29.64
N ASP A 52 -8.57 15.92 -29.91
CA ASP A 52 -9.21 17.01 -29.17
C ASP A 52 -9.55 16.60 -27.71
N LEU A 53 -9.63 15.31 -27.42
CA LEU A 53 -9.89 14.77 -26.09
C LEU A 53 -8.61 14.37 -25.34
N THR A 54 -7.45 14.46 -26.02
CA THR A 54 -6.17 14.22 -25.37
C THR A 54 -5.88 15.32 -24.35
N SER A 55 -5.57 14.92 -23.13
CA SER A 55 -5.39 15.84 -22.00
C SER A 55 -4.15 15.48 -21.19
N VAL A 56 -3.40 16.51 -20.77
CA VAL A 56 -2.34 16.40 -19.77
C VAL A 56 -2.79 17.20 -18.57
N THR A 57 -3.02 16.52 -17.46
CA THR A 57 -3.58 17.16 -16.27
C THR A 57 -2.95 16.59 -15.01
N ARG A 58 -3.09 17.32 -13.90
CA ARG A 58 -2.61 16.89 -12.58
C ARG A 58 -3.80 16.45 -11.73
N ILE A 59 -3.64 15.32 -11.03
CA ILE A 59 -4.66 14.83 -10.09
C ILE A 59 -4.74 15.81 -8.92
N ASP A 60 -5.93 16.34 -8.65
CA ASP A 60 -6.15 17.32 -7.60
C ASP A 60 -6.11 16.70 -6.18
N ALA A 61 -6.23 17.53 -5.15
CA ALA A 61 -6.23 17.11 -3.75
C ALA A 61 -7.42 16.19 -3.37
N ARG A 62 -8.47 16.14 -4.21
CA ARG A 62 -9.64 15.25 -4.04
C ARG A 62 -9.49 13.95 -4.84
N GLY A 63 -8.35 13.75 -5.50
CA GLY A 63 -8.12 12.61 -6.38
C GLY A 63 -8.81 12.71 -7.74
N LYS A 64 -9.22 13.91 -8.16
CA LYS A 64 -9.97 14.12 -9.40
C LYS A 64 -9.13 14.77 -10.49
N VAL A 65 -9.54 14.53 -11.72
CA VAL A 65 -9.09 15.23 -12.93
C VAL A 65 -10.30 15.77 -13.68
N ASN A 66 -10.13 16.86 -14.42
CA ASN A 66 -11.16 17.39 -15.30
C ASN A 66 -10.82 17.05 -16.75
N LEU A 67 -11.72 16.34 -17.44
CA LEU A 67 -11.56 15.91 -18.82
C LEU A 67 -12.62 16.51 -19.72
N PRO A 68 -12.28 16.79 -20.99
CA PRO A 68 -13.25 17.29 -21.98
C PRO A 68 -14.48 16.41 -22.05
N LEU A 69 -15.64 16.98 -22.22
CA LEU A 69 -16.96 16.38 -22.36
C LEU A 69 -17.49 15.66 -21.10
N ILE A 70 -16.67 14.90 -20.35
CA ILE A 70 -17.10 14.12 -19.19
C ILE A 70 -16.92 14.85 -17.85
N GLY A 71 -16.20 15.99 -17.84
CA GLY A 71 -16.00 16.78 -16.62
C GLY A 71 -15.10 16.12 -15.58
N GLU A 72 -15.45 16.25 -14.31
CA GLU A 72 -14.65 15.71 -13.20
C GLU A 72 -14.81 14.20 -13.05
N ILE A 73 -13.68 13.47 -13.03
CA ILE A 73 -13.62 12.03 -12.77
C ILE A 73 -12.57 11.73 -11.72
N THR A 74 -12.83 10.76 -10.82
CA THR A 74 -11.90 10.34 -9.77
C THR A 74 -10.94 9.31 -10.31
N LEU A 75 -9.64 9.60 -10.28
CA LEU A 75 -8.56 8.70 -10.68
C LEU A 75 -7.60 8.37 -9.53
N GLY A 76 -7.55 9.22 -8.51
CA GLY A 76 -6.69 9.00 -7.34
C GLY A 76 -7.01 7.68 -6.62
N GLY A 77 -5.97 6.88 -6.34
CA GLY A 77 -6.10 5.56 -5.73
C GLY A 77 -6.39 4.41 -6.71
N LEU A 78 -6.72 4.70 -7.98
CA LEU A 78 -6.92 3.68 -9.00
C LEU A 78 -5.58 3.21 -9.58
N THR A 79 -5.55 1.98 -10.07
CA THR A 79 -4.46 1.53 -10.96
C THR A 79 -4.59 2.21 -12.32
N ILE A 80 -3.52 2.19 -13.12
CA ILE A 80 -3.58 2.73 -14.49
C ILE A 80 -4.69 2.06 -15.31
N VAL A 81 -4.84 0.74 -15.17
CA VAL A 81 -5.86 -0.04 -15.89
C VAL A 81 -7.27 0.33 -15.43
N ASP A 82 -7.49 0.46 -14.12
CA ASP A 82 -8.80 0.86 -13.59
C ASP A 82 -9.15 2.30 -13.98
N ALA A 83 -8.17 3.20 -14.02
CA ALA A 83 -8.34 4.57 -14.49
C ALA A 83 -8.74 4.62 -15.98
N GLN A 84 -8.10 3.82 -16.84
CA GLN A 84 -8.47 3.68 -18.25
C GLN A 84 -9.93 3.23 -18.38
N ASN A 85 -10.29 2.15 -17.69
CA ASN A 85 -11.65 1.61 -17.71
C ASN A 85 -12.68 2.63 -17.20
N ALA A 86 -12.36 3.36 -16.13
CA ALA A 86 -13.24 4.38 -15.58
C ALA A 86 -13.52 5.51 -16.59
N ILE A 87 -12.48 5.98 -17.29
CA ILE A 87 -12.61 7.04 -18.30
C ILE A 87 -13.39 6.52 -19.52
N GLU A 88 -13.09 5.31 -20.01
CA GLU A 88 -13.82 4.69 -21.12
C GLU A 88 -15.32 4.56 -20.81
N ASN A 89 -15.65 4.09 -19.62
CA ASN A 89 -17.03 3.97 -19.19
C ASN A 89 -17.72 5.34 -19.10
N ALA A 90 -17.04 6.37 -18.58
CA ALA A 90 -17.59 7.71 -18.50
C ALA A 90 -17.92 8.30 -19.90
N TYR A 91 -17.06 8.09 -20.89
CA TYR A 91 -17.36 8.49 -22.28
C TYR A 91 -18.52 7.71 -22.91
N LYS A 92 -18.64 6.39 -22.61
CA LYS A 92 -19.74 5.55 -23.08
C LYS A 92 -21.07 5.93 -22.45
N ASP A 93 -21.09 6.05 -21.13
CA ASP A 93 -22.32 6.36 -20.34
C ASP A 93 -22.84 7.77 -20.67
N GLY A 94 -21.91 8.72 -20.88
CA GLY A 94 -22.25 10.06 -21.38
C GLY A 94 -22.69 10.10 -22.82
N ARG A 95 -22.63 8.97 -23.56
CA ARG A 95 -22.94 8.84 -25.00
C ARG A 95 -22.10 9.74 -25.91
N PHE A 96 -20.92 10.17 -25.44
CA PHE A 96 -20.01 10.97 -26.24
C PHE A 96 -19.28 10.12 -27.27
N LEU A 97 -18.85 8.90 -26.88
CA LEU A 97 -18.16 7.94 -27.75
C LEU A 97 -18.80 6.54 -27.65
N ARG A 98 -18.86 5.84 -28.76
CA ARG A 98 -19.44 4.48 -28.81
C ARG A 98 -18.45 3.42 -28.30
N ASN A 99 -17.19 3.55 -28.68
CA ASN A 99 -16.13 2.56 -28.41
C ASN A 99 -14.79 3.28 -28.10
N PRO A 100 -14.73 4.07 -27.01
CA PRO A 100 -13.50 4.76 -26.67
C PRO A 100 -12.40 3.76 -26.32
N GLN A 101 -11.18 4.03 -26.76
CA GLN A 101 -9.97 3.36 -26.31
C GLN A 101 -9.09 4.41 -25.66
N VAL A 102 -8.87 4.28 -24.36
CA VAL A 102 -8.15 5.27 -23.56
C VAL A 102 -6.83 4.71 -23.08
N THR A 103 -5.77 5.47 -23.27
CA THR A 103 -4.44 5.18 -22.70
C THR A 103 -4.13 6.23 -21.64
N VAL A 104 -3.84 5.78 -20.42
CA VAL A 104 -3.37 6.63 -19.33
C VAL A 104 -1.91 6.34 -19.06
N SER A 105 -1.09 7.37 -18.99
CA SER A 105 0.33 7.29 -18.61
C SER A 105 0.67 8.37 -17.59
N VAL A 106 1.57 8.07 -16.67
CA VAL A 106 2.08 9.07 -15.71
C VAL A 106 3.28 9.76 -16.34
N GLU A 107 3.19 11.08 -16.55
CA GLU A 107 4.31 11.89 -17.05
C GLU A 107 5.25 12.33 -15.93
N GLU A 108 4.68 12.67 -14.77
CA GLU A 108 5.43 13.14 -13.62
C GLU A 108 4.77 12.60 -12.35
N TYR A 109 5.52 11.85 -11.58
CA TYR A 109 5.04 11.34 -10.29
C TYR A 109 5.07 12.45 -9.23
N ALA A 110 4.08 12.46 -8.37
CA ALA A 110 4.10 13.32 -7.19
C ALA A 110 5.35 13.05 -6.32
N PRO A 111 5.90 14.06 -5.66
CA PRO A 111 6.99 13.86 -4.72
C PRO A 111 6.61 12.86 -3.64
N ARG A 112 7.33 11.75 -3.58
CA ARG A 112 7.09 10.65 -2.63
C ARG A 112 8.27 10.62 -1.66
N GLU A 113 8.12 11.31 -0.54
CA GLU A 113 9.18 11.46 0.43
C GLU A 113 8.72 11.00 1.82
N VAL A 114 9.68 10.50 2.60
CA VAL A 114 9.54 10.26 4.03
C VAL A 114 10.63 11.04 4.76
N SER A 115 10.35 11.46 5.97
CA SER A 115 11.32 12.16 6.81
C SER A 115 11.84 11.23 7.90
N ILE A 116 13.14 11.22 8.14
CA ILE A 116 13.73 10.57 9.31
C ILE A 116 14.47 11.58 10.17
N GLN A 117 14.24 11.55 11.46
CA GLN A 117 14.73 12.50 12.44
C GLN A 117 15.21 11.80 13.72
N GLY A 118 15.91 12.53 14.58
CA GLY A 118 16.41 12.04 15.85
C GLY A 118 17.79 11.42 15.73
N ARG A 119 18.05 10.32 16.45
CA ARG A 119 19.36 9.70 16.62
C ARG A 119 19.69 8.72 15.49
N VAL A 120 19.81 9.25 14.27
CA VAL A 120 20.34 8.58 13.08
C VAL A 120 21.53 9.35 12.54
N ARG A 121 22.43 8.69 11.84
CA ARG A 121 23.66 9.33 11.33
C ARG A 121 23.37 10.43 10.32
N ASN A 122 22.41 10.23 9.42
CA ASN A 122 22.03 11.21 8.40
C ASN A 122 20.53 11.47 8.48
N PRO A 123 20.06 12.36 9.38
CA PRO A 123 18.67 12.78 9.41
C PRO A 123 18.34 13.61 8.16
N GLY A 124 17.10 13.48 7.66
CA GLY A 124 16.68 14.19 6.45
C GLY A 124 15.44 13.63 5.80
N ARG A 125 15.20 14.07 4.56
CA ARG A 125 14.13 13.53 3.70
C ARG A 125 14.72 12.52 2.73
N TYR A 126 13.99 11.45 2.52
CA TYR A 126 14.37 10.36 1.62
C TYR A 126 13.23 10.06 0.65
N THR A 127 13.56 10.01 -0.62
CA THR A 127 12.60 9.68 -1.68
C THR A 127 12.24 8.20 -1.61
N LEU A 128 10.94 7.91 -1.65
CA LEU A 128 10.44 6.55 -1.79
C LEU A 128 10.53 6.10 -3.25
N PRO A 129 10.96 4.86 -3.50
CA PRO A 129 10.94 4.31 -4.84
C PRO A 129 9.50 4.19 -5.37
N ILE A 130 9.34 4.26 -6.71
CA ILE A 130 8.03 4.21 -7.37
C ILE A 130 7.57 2.75 -7.54
N GLU A 131 8.50 1.88 -7.89
CA GLU A 131 8.22 0.48 -8.24
C GLU A 131 8.41 -0.52 -7.09
N SER A 132 8.77 -0.03 -5.91
CA SER A 132 9.00 -0.88 -4.74
C SER A 132 8.57 -0.17 -3.47
N THR A 133 8.47 -0.95 -2.42
CA THR A 133 8.16 -0.43 -1.08
C THR A 133 9.45 -0.28 -0.27
N LEU A 134 9.45 0.66 0.67
CA LEU A 134 10.53 0.89 1.61
C LEU A 134 10.03 0.60 3.03
N THR A 135 10.76 -0.22 3.78
CA THR A 135 10.49 -0.49 5.19
C THR A 135 11.21 0.50 6.10
N VAL A 136 10.80 0.57 7.37
CA VAL A 136 11.48 1.39 8.38
C VAL A 136 12.96 1.00 8.53
N VAL A 137 13.26 -0.30 8.51
CA VAL A 137 14.64 -0.81 8.63
C VAL A 137 15.49 -0.38 7.43
N GLU A 138 14.95 -0.48 6.22
CA GLU A 138 15.64 -0.05 5.01
C GLU A 138 15.88 1.46 4.99
N LEU A 139 14.92 2.27 5.49
CA LEU A 139 15.10 3.71 5.63
C LEU A 139 16.21 4.04 6.64
N VAL A 140 16.18 3.42 7.82
CA VAL A 140 17.25 3.59 8.83
C VAL A 140 18.60 3.21 8.25
N THR A 141 18.68 2.13 7.49
CA THR A 141 19.93 1.71 6.82
C THR A 141 20.39 2.74 5.79
N LYS A 142 19.48 3.29 4.98
CA LYS A 142 19.78 4.38 4.03
C LYS A 142 20.26 5.65 4.74
N ALA A 143 19.73 5.92 5.94
CA ALA A 143 20.16 7.03 6.79
C ALA A 143 21.52 6.78 7.50
N GLY A 144 22.23 5.70 7.14
CA GLY A 144 23.53 5.36 7.72
C GLY A 144 23.48 4.64 9.06
N GLY A 145 22.28 4.20 9.47
CA GLY A 145 22.06 3.51 10.74
C GLY A 145 21.71 4.44 11.89
N ILE A 146 21.41 3.83 13.03
CA ILE A 146 21.15 4.52 14.29
C ILE A 146 22.50 4.92 14.92
N ASP A 147 22.55 6.08 15.51
CA ASP A 147 23.73 6.57 16.22
C ASP A 147 23.90 5.81 17.58
N ASP A 148 25.10 5.91 18.20
CA ASP A 148 25.47 5.12 19.38
C ASP A 148 24.58 5.39 20.62
N ILE A 149 23.96 6.56 20.69
CA ILE A 149 23.05 6.95 21.77
C ILE A 149 21.56 6.80 21.36
N GLY A 150 21.29 6.33 20.15
CA GLY A 150 19.94 6.09 19.66
C GLY A 150 19.30 4.83 20.24
N LYS A 151 18.00 4.88 20.47
CA LYS A 151 17.19 3.75 20.96
C LYS A 151 16.44 3.09 19.79
N GLY A 152 17.07 2.13 19.13
CA GLY A 152 16.48 1.43 17.98
C GLY A 152 15.27 0.54 18.32
N SER A 153 15.11 0.16 19.59
CA SER A 153 13.96 -0.61 20.06
C SER A 153 12.67 0.20 20.22
N ALA A 154 12.69 1.50 19.99
CA ALA A 154 11.55 2.39 20.18
C ALA A 154 11.42 3.43 19.04
N VAL A 155 11.75 3.03 17.82
CA VAL A 155 11.57 3.87 16.63
C VAL A 155 10.08 4.09 16.39
N THR A 156 9.66 5.34 16.23
CA THR A 156 8.27 5.69 15.98
C THR A 156 8.07 6.17 14.56
N VAL A 157 6.98 5.73 13.94
CA VAL A 157 6.51 6.21 12.64
C VAL A 157 5.19 6.92 12.84
N THR A 158 5.15 8.20 12.55
CA THR A 158 3.92 9.00 12.57
C THR A 158 3.39 9.16 11.16
N ARG A 159 2.16 8.70 10.94
CA ARG A 159 1.42 8.81 9.69
C ARG A 159 0.21 9.71 9.86
N ILE A 160 0.03 10.65 8.97
CA ILE A 160 -1.17 11.47 8.91
C ILE A 160 -2.11 10.83 7.88
N LEU A 161 -3.28 10.39 8.35
CA LEU A 161 -4.30 9.81 7.48
C LEU A 161 -5.05 10.89 6.70
N PRO A 162 -5.77 10.55 5.60
CA PRO A 162 -6.52 11.52 4.79
C PRO A 162 -7.58 12.30 5.56
N ASP A 163 -8.09 11.76 6.67
CA ASP A 163 -9.02 12.40 7.59
C ASP A 163 -8.36 13.39 8.58
N GLY A 164 -7.02 13.55 8.48
CA GLY A 164 -6.22 14.39 9.37
C GLY A 164 -5.83 13.71 10.70
N THR A 165 -6.31 12.51 10.97
CA THR A 165 -5.91 11.76 12.19
C THR A 165 -4.45 11.34 12.12
N LYS A 166 -3.77 11.40 13.28
CA LYS A 166 -2.39 10.90 13.42
C LYS A 166 -2.40 9.46 13.92
N LYS A 167 -1.76 8.57 13.19
CA LYS A 167 -1.49 7.21 13.62
C LYS A 167 -0.01 7.04 13.91
N VAL A 168 0.32 6.53 15.10
CA VAL A 168 1.70 6.31 15.52
C VAL A 168 1.94 4.81 15.64
N PHE A 169 2.99 4.34 14.99
CA PHE A 169 3.48 2.96 15.06
C PHE A 169 4.82 2.97 15.79
N THR A 170 5.08 1.97 16.60
CA THR A 170 6.38 1.77 17.25
C THR A 170 7.01 0.52 16.66
N VAL A 171 8.27 0.62 16.19
CA VAL A 171 9.01 -0.46 15.53
C VAL A 171 10.30 -0.73 16.28
N ASP A 172 10.55 -1.98 16.63
CA ASP A 172 11.82 -2.42 17.22
C ASP A 172 12.82 -2.81 16.11
N VAL A 173 13.51 -1.79 15.59
CA VAL A 173 14.52 -1.94 14.54
C VAL A 173 15.72 -2.77 15.02
N ASP A 174 16.13 -2.63 16.30
CA ASP A 174 17.24 -3.39 16.87
C ASP A 174 16.97 -4.90 16.86
N SER A 175 15.77 -5.32 17.26
CA SER A 175 15.39 -6.72 17.28
C SER A 175 15.28 -7.30 15.87
N ILE A 176 14.79 -6.51 14.90
CA ILE A 176 14.72 -6.92 13.51
C ILE A 176 16.12 -7.14 12.92
N ILE A 177 17.02 -6.17 13.08
CA ILE A 177 18.38 -6.25 12.55
C ILE A 177 19.17 -7.41 13.17
N ARG A 178 18.97 -7.67 14.47
CA ARG A 178 19.62 -8.77 15.20
C ARG A 178 18.97 -10.14 14.98
N GLY A 179 17.88 -10.21 14.21
CA GLY A 179 17.19 -11.46 13.89
C GLY A 179 16.54 -12.15 15.09
N LYS A 180 16.07 -11.40 16.09
CA LYS A 180 15.38 -12.00 17.24
C LYS A 180 14.05 -12.60 16.80
N ARG A 181 13.80 -13.87 17.18
CA ARG A 181 12.63 -14.65 16.75
C ARG A 181 11.28 -14.16 17.28
N ASP A 182 11.27 -13.36 18.34
CA ASP A 182 10.05 -12.83 18.99
C ASP A 182 9.59 -11.45 18.46
N THR A 183 10.16 -11.00 17.34
CA THR A 183 9.73 -9.74 16.74
C THR A 183 8.33 -9.91 16.18
N LYS A 184 7.38 -9.08 16.58
CA LYS A 184 6.02 -9.10 16.03
C LYS A 184 6.10 -8.93 14.53
N ILE A 185 5.43 -9.78 13.77
CA ILE A 185 5.44 -9.76 12.30
C ILE A 185 5.03 -8.38 11.76
N ASP A 186 4.10 -7.70 12.45
CA ASP A 186 3.64 -6.36 12.11
C ASP A 186 4.76 -5.30 12.13
N ASP A 187 5.76 -5.44 13.03
CA ASP A 187 6.87 -4.50 13.16
C ASP A 187 7.91 -4.67 12.03
N THR A 188 8.08 -5.90 11.52
CA THR A 188 9.03 -6.20 10.43
C THR A 188 8.54 -5.76 9.06
N THR A 189 7.22 -5.64 8.88
CA THR A 189 6.56 -5.42 7.59
C THR A 189 5.96 -4.03 7.43
N LEU A 190 6.16 -3.12 8.41
CA LEU A 190 5.62 -1.76 8.25
C LEU A 190 6.24 -1.08 7.04
N LEU A 191 5.42 -0.97 5.99
CA LEU A 191 5.76 -0.26 4.77
C LEU A 191 5.54 1.23 4.94
N LEU A 192 6.56 2.02 4.59
CA LEU A 192 6.49 3.46 4.64
C LEU A 192 5.62 4.00 3.50
N GLN A 193 4.86 5.05 3.81
CA GLN A 193 4.03 5.80 2.87
C GLN A 193 4.55 7.23 2.71
N PRO A 194 4.28 7.89 1.58
CA PRO A 194 4.62 9.29 1.40
C PRO A 194 4.07 10.15 2.53
N GLY A 195 4.91 11.02 3.09
CA GLY A 195 4.55 11.89 4.22
C GLY A 195 4.78 11.28 5.60
N ASP A 196 5.18 10.02 5.71
CA ASP A 196 5.53 9.42 7.00
C ASP A 196 6.73 10.14 7.64
N ILE A 197 6.65 10.32 8.96
CA ILE A 197 7.73 10.87 9.77
C ILE A 197 8.25 9.77 10.68
N VAL A 198 9.50 9.38 10.49
CA VAL A 198 10.20 8.40 11.32
C VAL A 198 11.05 9.14 12.33
N TYR A 199 10.91 8.81 13.61
CA TYR A 199 11.71 9.40 14.69
C TYR A 199 12.41 8.33 15.50
N VAL A 200 13.72 8.49 15.64
CA VAL A 200 14.57 7.63 16.47
C VAL A 200 14.89 8.37 17.78
N PRO A 201 14.35 7.92 18.91
CA PRO A 201 14.58 8.57 20.20
C PRO A 201 15.99 8.30 20.72
N GLU A 202 16.39 9.10 21.67
CA GLU A 202 17.60 8.91 22.46
C GLU A 202 17.37 7.84 23.53
N ARG A 203 18.43 7.08 23.82
CA ARG A 203 18.45 6.15 24.96
C ARG A 203 18.65 6.95 26.23
N LEU A 204 17.61 6.99 27.07
CA LEU A 204 17.75 7.54 28.43
C LEU A 204 18.62 6.56 29.24
N ILE A 205 19.68 7.09 29.83
CA ILE A 205 20.59 6.36 30.75
C ILE A 205 19.99 6.35 32.14
#